data_6ae4d5273c66872ce655a89304579161
#
_entry.id   6ae4d5273c66872ce655a89304579161
#
_cell.length_a   1.000
_cell.length_b   1.000
_cell.length_c   1.000
_cell.angle_alpha   90.00
_cell.angle_beta   90.00
_cell.angle_gamma   90.00
#
_symmetry.space_group_name_H-M   'P 1'
#
loop_
_entity.id
_entity.type
_entity.pdbx_description
1 polymer ?
#
loop_
_entity_poly.entity_id
_entity_poly.type
_entity_poly.pdbx_seq_one_letter_code
_entity_poly.pdbx_strand_id
1 'polypeptide(L)'
;NPEPLAAVADAFVIGEGEETVQHVLDSIYREESKQERLAALAQVPGVYVPSLYTAQYDDEGEFTALLPQEGAPAKVARQWARDIDAYPHTSAIVTSGTEFEDMFIVEVARGCGRHCRFCMAGYCFRKPRPRKLENILADIAKRPERTKKVGLMGAAVSDHPQMAELTEYLVE
;
A
#
# COMPACT_ATOMS: atom_id res chain seq x y z
N ASN A 1 -8.68 5.28 8.54
CA ASN A 1 -9.09 4.76 9.85
C ASN A 1 -9.54 3.30 9.66
N PRO A 2 -8.86 2.29 10.26
CA PRO A 2 -9.21 0.88 10.14
C PRO A 2 -10.33 0.44 11.12
N GLU A 3 -10.67 1.24 12.11
CA GLU A 3 -11.62 0.89 13.18
C GLU A 3 -12.98 0.32 12.71
N PRO A 4 -13.60 0.81 11.63
CA PRO A 4 -14.84 0.20 11.13
C PRO A 4 -14.71 -1.27 10.73
N LEU A 5 -13.49 -1.75 10.48
CA LEU A 5 -13.19 -3.14 10.11
C LEU A 5 -12.60 -3.95 11.28
N ALA A 6 -12.44 -3.36 12.46
CA ALA A 6 -11.83 -4.01 13.63
C ALA A 6 -12.56 -5.29 14.08
N ALA A 7 -13.86 -5.41 13.80
CA ALA A 7 -14.65 -6.60 14.12
C ALA A 7 -14.38 -7.79 13.18
N VAL A 8 -13.78 -7.57 12.01
CA VAL A 8 -13.59 -8.61 10.97
C VAL A 8 -12.13 -8.85 10.61
N ALA A 9 -11.20 -8.00 11.06
CA ALA A 9 -9.78 -8.13 10.82
C ALA A 9 -8.99 -8.01 12.12
N ASP A 10 -8.08 -8.95 12.34
CA ASP A 10 -7.27 -9.02 13.57
C ASP A 10 -6.13 -8.00 13.60
N ALA A 11 -5.61 -7.63 12.43
CA ALA A 11 -4.51 -6.67 12.30
C ALA A 11 -4.58 -5.91 10.97
N PHE A 12 -4.00 -4.71 10.96
CA PHE A 12 -3.92 -3.84 9.77
C PHE A 12 -2.49 -3.34 9.59
N VAL A 13 -1.98 -3.42 8.38
CA VAL A 13 -0.75 -2.74 7.99
C VAL A 13 -1.10 -1.31 7.57
N ILE A 14 -0.58 -0.33 8.26
CA ILE A 14 -0.83 1.09 8.00
C ILE A 14 0.26 1.61 7.07
N GLY A 15 -0.06 1.71 5.79
CA GLY A 15 0.85 2.23 4.77
C GLY A 15 1.19 1.20 3.69
N GLU A 16 2.45 1.22 3.25
CA GLU A 16 2.98 0.36 2.20
C GLU A 16 3.56 -0.91 2.82
N GLY A 17 3.35 -2.03 2.14
CA GLY A 17 3.62 -3.35 2.70
C GLY A 17 4.97 -3.96 2.34
N GLU A 18 5.71 -3.38 1.40
CA GLU A 18 6.89 -4.00 0.80
C GLU A 18 7.94 -4.45 1.83
N GLU A 19 8.23 -3.60 2.81
CA GLU A 19 9.17 -3.92 3.89
C GLU A 19 8.47 -4.63 5.06
N THR A 20 7.21 -4.28 5.32
CA THR A 20 6.47 -4.75 6.50
C THR A 20 5.97 -6.19 6.34
N VAL A 21 5.62 -6.63 5.12
CA VAL A 21 5.00 -7.95 4.89
C VAL A 21 5.86 -9.11 5.39
N GLN A 22 7.19 -9.03 5.23
CA GLN A 22 8.08 -10.09 5.70
C GLN A 22 8.04 -10.21 7.23
N HIS A 23 8.07 -9.10 7.94
CA HIS A 23 7.97 -9.09 9.41
C HIS A 23 6.60 -9.58 9.91
N VAL A 24 5.53 -9.25 9.18
CA VAL A 24 4.18 -9.77 9.47
C VAL A 24 4.14 -11.30 9.32
N LEU A 25 4.67 -11.83 8.23
CA LEU A 25 4.74 -13.27 8.00
C LEU A 25 5.60 -13.96 9.06
N ASP A 26 6.77 -13.42 9.36
CA ASP A 26 7.63 -13.94 10.41
C ASP A 26 6.91 -14.01 11.77
N SER A 27 6.17 -12.98 12.15
CA SER A 27 5.39 -12.94 13.39
C SER A 27 4.28 -13.99 13.40
N ILE A 28 3.62 -14.22 12.25
CA ILE A 28 2.54 -15.22 12.14
C ILE A 28 3.06 -16.64 12.22
N TYR A 29 4.21 -16.93 11.60
CA TYR A 29 4.72 -18.29 11.48
C TYR A 29 5.58 -18.74 12.68
N ARG A 30 6.14 -17.79 13.45
CA ARG A 30 6.98 -18.12 14.62
C ARG A 30 6.17 -18.45 15.86
N GLU A 31 4.99 -17.89 15.99
CA GLU A 31 4.17 -17.99 17.18
C GLU A 31 3.09 -19.07 17.03
N GLU A 32 2.82 -19.82 18.09
CA GLU A 32 1.88 -20.93 18.05
C GLU A 32 0.44 -20.49 18.27
N SER A 33 0.19 -19.63 19.26
CA SER A 33 -1.16 -19.16 19.61
C SER A 33 -1.54 -17.87 18.90
N LYS A 34 -2.84 -17.66 18.72
CA LYS A 34 -3.37 -16.40 18.18
C LYS A 34 -2.95 -15.20 19.04
N GLN A 35 -2.93 -15.36 20.35
CA GLN A 35 -2.59 -14.27 21.27
C GLN A 35 -1.15 -13.83 21.13
N GLU A 36 -0.20 -14.79 21.06
CA GLU A 36 1.22 -14.53 20.83
C GLU A 36 1.45 -13.87 19.46
N ARG A 37 0.78 -14.37 18.41
CA ARG A 37 0.83 -13.76 17.07
C ARG A 37 0.39 -12.30 17.09
N LEU A 38 -0.70 -11.97 17.76
CA LEU A 38 -1.20 -10.60 17.85
C LEU A 38 -0.24 -9.70 18.65
N ALA A 39 0.34 -10.22 19.74
CA ALA A 39 1.34 -9.52 20.52
C ALA A 39 2.62 -9.25 19.70
N ALA A 40 3.10 -10.24 18.94
CA ALA A 40 4.25 -10.11 18.05
C ALA A 40 3.97 -9.13 16.89
N LEU A 41 2.80 -9.22 16.28
CA LEU A 41 2.35 -8.29 15.24
C LEU A 41 2.31 -6.85 15.71
N ALA A 42 1.90 -6.59 16.94
CA ALA A 42 1.87 -5.24 17.51
C ALA A 42 3.27 -4.60 17.64
N GLN A 43 4.34 -5.41 17.66
CA GLN A 43 5.72 -4.92 17.67
C GLN A 43 6.26 -4.61 16.27
N VAL A 44 5.58 -5.03 15.22
CA VAL A 44 5.99 -4.74 13.85
C VAL A 44 5.64 -3.28 13.51
N PRO A 45 6.62 -2.46 13.08
CA PRO A 45 6.36 -1.07 12.71
C PRO A 45 5.24 -0.97 11.65
N GLY A 46 4.26 -0.11 11.93
CA GLY A 46 3.12 0.10 11.03
C GLY A 46 1.99 -0.91 11.15
N VAL A 47 2.09 -1.89 12.03
CA VAL A 47 0.98 -2.81 12.29
C VAL A 47 0.12 -2.31 13.43
N TYR A 48 -1.17 -2.21 13.17
CA TYR A 48 -2.22 -1.89 14.13
C TYR A 48 -3.03 -3.14 14.45
N VAL A 49 -3.13 -3.48 15.73
CA VAL A 49 -3.90 -4.64 16.24
C VAL A 49 -5.05 -4.11 17.10
N PRO A 50 -6.28 -4.01 16.56
CA PRO A 50 -7.40 -3.34 17.25
C PRO A 50 -7.69 -3.87 18.65
N SER A 51 -7.60 -5.18 18.86
CA SER A 51 -7.86 -5.82 20.15
C SER A 51 -6.93 -5.38 21.30
N LEU A 52 -5.82 -4.72 20.97
CA LEU A 52 -4.87 -4.16 21.94
C LEU A 52 -5.10 -2.68 22.25
N TYR A 53 -6.24 -2.14 21.86
CA TYR A 53 -6.61 -0.75 22.13
C TYR A 53 -8.02 -0.67 22.70
N THR A 54 -8.26 0.32 23.55
CA THR A 54 -9.57 0.60 24.14
C THR A 54 -10.01 2.01 23.76
N ALA A 55 -11.16 2.11 23.10
CA ALA A 55 -11.75 3.40 22.78
C ALA A 55 -12.37 4.01 24.05
N GLN A 56 -12.10 5.29 24.27
CA GLN A 56 -12.73 6.09 25.32
C GLN A 56 -13.72 7.07 24.71
N TYR A 57 -14.81 7.26 25.43
CA TYR A 57 -15.88 8.20 25.07
C TYR A 57 -16.15 9.08 26.28
N ASP A 58 -16.64 10.29 26.05
CA ASP A 58 -17.12 11.19 27.10
C ASP A 58 -18.57 10.86 27.51
N ASP A 59 -19.11 11.68 28.42
CA ASP A 59 -20.47 11.51 28.93
C ASP A 59 -21.54 11.78 27.86
N GLU A 60 -21.22 12.49 26.79
CA GLU A 60 -22.04 12.75 25.62
C GLU A 60 -21.95 11.64 24.56
N GLY A 61 -21.06 10.66 24.74
CA GLY A 61 -20.83 9.54 23.82
C GLY A 61 -19.89 9.88 22.66
N GLU A 62 -19.20 11.01 22.72
CA GLU A 62 -18.21 11.41 21.72
C GLU A 62 -16.86 10.72 21.97
N PHE A 63 -16.22 10.30 20.90
CA PHE A 63 -14.91 9.66 20.97
C PHE A 63 -13.85 10.64 21.46
N THR A 64 -13.15 10.29 22.53
CA THR A 64 -12.09 11.14 23.14
C THR A 64 -10.67 10.61 22.92
N ALA A 65 -10.47 9.30 23.02
CA ALA A 65 -9.15 8.71 22.90
C ALA A 65 -9.19 7.23 22.51
N LEU A 66 -8.09 6.77 21.94
CA LEU A 66 -7.79 5.34 21.72
C LEU A 66 -6.58 5.00 22.57
N LEU A 67 -6.78 4.25 23.66
CA LEU A 67 -5.72 3.93 24.62
C LEU A 67 -5.09 2.58 24.30
N PRO A 68 -3.75 2.51 24.18
CA PRO A 68 -3.05 1.24 24.05
C PRO A 68 -3.11 0.45 25.37
N GLN A 69 -3.30 -0.85 25.25
CA GLN A 69 -3.08 -1.80 26.34
C GLN A 69 -1.59 -2.11 26.48
N GLU A 70 -1.23 -2.87 27.54
CA GLU A 70 0.13 -3.30 27.75
C GLU A 70 0.68 -4.05 26.51
N GLY A 71 1.86 -3.68 26.08
CA GLY A 71 2.51 -4.25 24.89
C GLY A 71 2.12 -3.63 23.55
N ALA A 72 1.12 -2.73 23.51
CA ALA A 72 0.76 -2.03 22.28
C ALA A 72 1.50 -0.66 22.17
N PRO A 73 1.93 -0.25 20.97
CA PRO A 73 2.56 1.06 20.78
C PRO A 73 1.54 2.19 20.97
N ALA A 74 1.94 3.27 21.63
CA ALA A 74 1.08 4.44 21.81
C ALA A 74 0.70 5.11 20.46
N LYS A 75 1.48 4.87 19.42
CA LYS A 75 1.25 5.42 18.08
C LYS A 75 1.74 4.43 17.02
N VAL A 76 0.87 4.07 16.09
CA VAL A 76 1.23 3.29 14.90
C VAL A 76 1.65 4.25 13.80
N ALA A 77 2.93 4.20 13.43
CA ALA A 77 3.47 5.07 12.39
C ALA A 77 3.24 4.45 11.01
N ARG A 78 2.70 5.22 10.07
CA ARG A 78 2.55 4.78 8.69
C ARG A 78 3.90 4.40 8.10
N GLN A 79 3.96 3.23 7.47
CA GLN A 79 5.11 2.75 6.72
C GLN A 79 5.03 3.16 5.24
N TRP A 80 6.17 3.29 4.60
CA TRP A 80 6.27 3.59 3.18
C TRP A 80 7.66 3.23 2.64
N ALA A 81 7.72 2.68 1.45
CA ALA A 81 8.97 2.37 0.77
C ALA A 81 9.69 3.66 0.39
N ARG A 82 10.92 3.85 0.85
CA ARG A 82 11.73 5.04 0.55
C ARG A 82 12.14 5.07 -0.91
N ASP A 83 12.57 3.93 -1.42
CA ASP A 83 12.90 3.70 -2.82
C ASP A 83 11.91 2.71 -3.42
N ILE A 84 10.93 3.22 -4.15
CA ILE A 84 9.91 2.38 -4.80
C ILE A 84 10.49 1.58 -5.98
N ASP A 85 11.60 2.01 -6.57
CA ASP A 85 12.26 1.31 -7.66
C ASP A 85 12.97 0.02 -7.22
N ALA A 86 13.20 -0.14 -5.91
CA ALA A 86 13.79 -1.37 -5.35
C ALA A 86 12.81 -2.57 -5.34
N TYR A 87 11.52 -2.34 -5.60
CA TYR A 87 10.49 -3.37 -5.52
C TYR A 87 9.82 -3.63 -6.86
N PRO A 88 9.34 -4.88 -7.10
CA PRO A 88 8.55 -5.20 -8.29
C PRO A 88 7.35 -4.28 -8.44
N HIS A 89 7.06 -3.86 -9.66
CA HIS A 89 6.01 -2.90 -9.93
C HIS A 89 5.17 -3.23 -11.17
N THR A 90 5.13 -4.50 -11.52
CA THR A 90 4.38 -5.02 -12.67
C THR A 90 3.38 -6.09 -12.25
N SER A 91 2.40 -6.35 -13.11
CA SER A 91 1.50 -7.49 -12.94
C SER A 91 2.28 -8.81 -12.93
N ALA A 92 2.25 -9.53 -11.81
CA ALA A 92 2.79 -10.89 -11.75
C ALA A 92 1.86 -11.89 -12.47
N ILE A 93 0.56 -11.62 -12.51
CA ILE A 93 -0.47 -12.47 -13.11
C ILE A 93 -1.28 -11.62 -14.09
N VAL A 94 -1.43 -12.12 -15.31
CA VAL A 94 -2.30 -11.54 -16.34
C VAL A 94 -3.42 -12.54 -16.61
N THR A 95 -4.66 -12.13 -16.41
CA THR A 95 -5.85 -12.98 -16.51
C THR A 95 -6.81 -12.46 -17.57
N SER A 96 -7.66 -13.35 -18.09
CA SER A 96 -8.85 -13.00 -18.88
C SER A 96 -10.07 -12.92 -17.96
N GLY A 97 -11.15 -12.28 -18.42
CA GLY A 97 -12.43 -12.22 -17.70
C GLY A 97 -12.45 -11.29 -16.49
N THR A 98 -11.56 -10.31 -16.45
CA THR A 98 -11.50 -9.25 -15.43
C THR A 98 -11.58 -7.88 -16.10
N GLU A 99 -11.79 -6.80 -15.33
CA GLU A 99 -11.83 -5.43 -15.87
C GLU A 99 -10.52 -5.03 -16.58
N PHE A 100 -9.39 -5.52 -16.08
CA PHE A 100 -8.07 -5.31 -16.69
C PHE A 100 -7.57 -6.55 -17.43
N GLU A 101 -8.48 -7.24 -18.11
CA GLU A 101 -8.16 -8.47 -18.83
C GLU A 101 -7.08 -8.28 -19.89
N ASP A 102 -6.19 -9.26 -19.97
CA ASP A 102 -5.07 -9.31 -20.92
C ASP A 102 -4.22 -8.03 -20.93
N MET A 103 -4.17 -7.33 -19.80
CA MET A 103 -3.39 -6.12 -19.62
C MET A 103 -2.18 -6.38 -18.72
N PHE A 104 -1.00 -6.00 -19.18
CA PHE A 104 0.20 -5.96 -18.39
C PHE A 104 0.29 -4.58 -17.72
N ILE A 105 0.08 -4.55 -16.40
CA ILE A 105 0.03 -3.30 -15.65
C ILE A 105 1.42 -2.99 -15.09
N VAL A 106 1.85 -1.73 -15.25
CA VAL A 106 3.12 -1.21 -14.74
C VAL A 106 2.82 0.03 -13.88
N GLU A 107 3.24 0.02 -12.63
CA GLU A 107 3.16 1.20 -11.77
C GLU A 107 4.25 2.19 -12.16
N VAL A 108 3.86 3.38 -12.61
CA VAL A 108 4.78 4.44 -13.06
C VAL A 108 5.05 5.50 -12.00
N ALA A 109 4.16 5.64 -11.04
CA ALA A 109 4.32 6.56 -9.93
C ALA A 109 3.42 6.16 -8.76
N ARG A 110 3.83 6.50 -7.55
CA ARG A 110 3.05 6.31 -6.34
C ARG A 110 2.82 7.63 -5.62
N GLY A 111 1.58 7.83 -5.15
CA GLY A 111 1.17 9.04 -4.46
C GLY A 111 0.66 10.14 -5.40
N CYS A 112 0.12 11.20 -4.81
CA CYS A 112 -0.45 12.33 -5.54
C CYS A 112 -0.13 13.66 -4.84
N GLY A 113 0.29 14.66 -5.62
CA GLY A 113 0.58 16.01 -5.14
C GLY A 113 -0.63 16.96 -5.13
N ARG A 114 -1.77 16.52 -5.72
CA ARG A 114 -2.97 17.33 -5.85
C ARG A 114 -3.83 17.27 -4.59
N HIS A 115 -4.62 18.31 -4.35
CA HIS A 115 -5.50 18.42 -3.18
C HIS A 115 -6.98 18.46 -3.58
N CYS A 116 -7.40 17.53 -4.42
CA CYS A 116 -8.79 17.41 -4.81
C CYS A 116 -9.65 17.09 -3.57
N ARG A 117 -10.66 17.91 -3.28
CA ARG A 117 -11.47 17.82 -2.06
C ARG A 117 -12.19 16.47 -1.87
N PHE A 118 -12.49 15.78 -2.96
CA PHE A 118 -13.18 14.49 -2.96
C PHE A 118 -12.26 13.29 -2.93
N CYS A 119 -10.94 13.47 -3.08
CA CYS A 119 -10.01 12.36 -3.31
C CYS A 119 -9.04 12.21 -2.14
N MET A 120 -9.03 11.05 -1.50
CA MET A 120 -8.13 10.75 -0.39
C MET A 120 -6.65 10.67 -0.80
N ALA A 121 -6.34 10.36 -2.07
CA ALA A 121 -4.96 10.13 -2.51
C ALA A 121 -4.05 11.35 -2.30
N GLY A 122 -4.55 12.56 -2.54
CA GLY A 122 -3.82 13.81 -2.30
C GLY A 122 -3.56 14.14 -0.83
N TYR A 123 -4.15 13.40 0.10
CA TYR A 123 -3.98 13.57 1.55
C TYR A 123 -3.27 12.37 2.18
N CYS A 124 -3.69 11.15 1.84
CA CYS A 124 -3.15 9.93 2.44
C CYS A 124 -1.86 9.44 1.77
N PHE A 125 -1.69 9.70 0.46
CA PHE A 125 -0.55 9.17 -0.32
C PHE A 125 0.37 10.30 -0.80
N ARG A 126 0.85 11.11 0.12
CA ARG A 126 1.86 12.15 -0.13
C ARG A 126 3.23 11.62 0.33
N LYS A 127 4.33 11.95 -0.31
CA LYS A 127 4.56 12.78 -1.51
C LYS A 127 4.43 11.92 -2.76
N PRO A 128 4.18 12.52 -3.95
CA PRO A 128 4.29 11.78 -5.21
C PRO A 128 5.73 11.31 -5.40
N ARG A 129 5.89 10.08 -5.85
CA ARG A 129 7.17 9.43 -6.12
C ARG A 129 7.08 8.79 -7.51
N PRO A 130 7.58 9.44 -8.56
CA PRO A 130 7.70 8.84 -9.87
C PRO A 130 8.79 7.76 -9.84
N ARG A 131 8.58 6.69 -10.59
CA ARG A 131 9.61 5.69 -10.88
C ARG A 131 10.53 6.20 -11.98
N LYS A 132 11.74 5.70 -11.99
CA LYS A 132 12.70 6.01 -13.06
C LYS A 132 12.19 5.47 -14.38
N LEU A 133 12.25 6.28 -15.44
CA LEU A 133 11.79 5.88 -16.78
C LEU A 133 12.50 4.61 -17.27
N GLU A 134 13.80 4.49 -17.06
CA GLU A 134 14.59 3.32 -17.42
C GLU A 134 14.03 2.01 -16.84
N ASN A 135 13.55 2.03 -15.58
CA ASN A 135 12.95 0.87 -14.92
C ASN A 135 11.56 0.55 -15.51
N ILE A 136 10.76 1.59 -15.76
CA ILE A 136 9.45 1.45 -16.42
C ILE A 136 9.60 0.79 -17.79
N LEU A 137 10.52 1.29 -18.63
CA LEU A 137 10.76 0.76 -19.98
C LEU A 137 11.29 -0.68 -19.92
N ALA A 138 12.25 -0.95 -19.04
CA ALA A 138 12.77 -2.30 -18.83
C ALA A 138 11.69 -3.30 -18.41
N ASP A 139 10.71 -2.86 -17.65
CA ASP A 139 9.62 -3.73 -17.22
C ASP A 139 8.53 -3.89 -18.29
N ILE A 140 8.23 -2.85 -19.06
CA ILE A 140 7.35 -2.96 -20.23
C ILE A 140 7.93 -3.97 -21.24
N ALA A 141 9.25 -3.97 -21.42
CA ALA A 141 9.93 -4.92 -22.29
C ALA A 141 9.80 -6.40 -21.83
N LYS A 142 9.57 -6.64 -20.55
CA LYS A 142 9.33 -8.00 -19.99
C LYS A 142 7.89 -8.50 -20.15
N ARG A 143 6.98 -7.70 -20.73
CA ARG A 143 5.59 -8.12 -20.90
C ARG A 143 5.52 -9.43 -21.67
N PRO A 144 4.60 -10.35 -21.33
CA PRO A 144 4.39 -11.57 -22.08
C PRO A 144 4.00 -11.25 -23.54
N GLU A 145 4.54 -11.96 -24.53
CA GLU A 145 4.26 -11.75 -25.97
C GLU A 145 2.78 -11.79 -26.30
N ARG A 146 2.02 -12.64 -25.59
CA ARG A 146 0.56 -12.75 -25.74
C ARG A 146 -0.20 -11.49 -25.31
N THR A 147 0.40 -10.64 -24.48
CA THR A 147 -0.23 -9.45 -23.89
C THR A 147 0.11 -8.22 -24.72
N LYS A 148 -0.89 -7.71 -25.43
CA LYS A 148 -0.73 -6.54 -26.33
C LYS A 148 -1.04 -5.21 -25.65
N LYS A 149 -1.71 -5.24 -24.50
CA LYS A 149 -2.12 -4.05 -23.77
C LYS A 149 -1.14 -3.79 -22.60
N VAL A 150 -0.64 -2.57 -22.49
CA VAL A 150 0.09 -2.09 -21.32
C VAL A 150 -0.77 -1.08 -20.61
N GLY A 151 -0.99 -1.29 -19.32
CA GLY A 151 -1.67 -0.35 -18.44
C GLY A 151 -0.66 0.40 -17.57
N LEU A 152 -0.68 1.72 -17.60
CA LEU A 152 0.13 2.56 -16.72
C LEU A 152 -0.68 2.87 -15.46
N MET A 153 -0.12 2.55 -14.29
CA MET A 153 -0.79 2.74 -13.00
C MET A 153 -0.11 3.83 -12.17
N GLY A 154 -0.94 4.69 -11.59
CA GLY A 154 -0.54 5.74 -10.67
C GLY A 154 -1.72 6.64 -10.33
N ALA A 155 -1.66 7.36 -9.21
CA ALA A 155 -2.73 8.28 -8.81
C ALA A 155 -2.85 9.52 -9.73
N ALA A 156 -1.77 9.87 -10.42
CA ALA A 156 -1.70 10.98 -11.38
C ALA A 156 -0.63 10.65 -12.44
N VAL A 157 -0.93 9.68 -13.30
CA VAL A 157 0.00 9.15 -14.31
C VAL A 157 0.56 10.25 -15.22
N SER A 158 -0.31 11.17 -15.67
CA SER A 158 0.08 12.30 -16.53
C SER A 158 1.04 13.30 -15.88
N ASP A 159 1.20 13.25 -14.56
CA ASP A 159 2.13 14.13 -13.84
C ASP A 159 3.56 13.54 -13.77
N HIS A 160 3.81 12.39 -14.41
CA HIS A 160 5.14 11.80 -14.47
C HIS A 160 6.10 12.73 -15.23
N PRO A 161 7.29 13.06 -14.68
CA PRO A 161 8.21 14.03 -15.30
C PRO A 161 8.62 13.71 -16.72
N GLN A 162 8.68 12.43 -17.09
CA GLN A 162 9.11 11.94 -18.40
C GLN A 162 7.94 11.27 -19.16
N MET A 163 6.72 11.81 -19.02
CA MET A 163 5.53 11.22 -19.66
C MET A 163 5.62 11.28 -21.18
N ALA A 164 6.22 12.31 -21.76
CA ALA A 164 6.37 12.44 -23.22
C ALA A 164 7.22 11.29 -23.79
N GLU A 165 8.38 11.06 -23.21
CA GLU A 165 9.32 9.99 -23.62
C GLU A 165 8.69 8.59 -23.43
N LEU A 166 7.96 8.39 -22.32
CA LEU A 166 7.23 7.15 -22.09
C LEU A 166 6.14 6.92 -23.13
N THR A 167 5.43 7.99 -23.51
CA THR A 167 4.37 7.90 -24.52
C THR A 167 4.92 7.59 -25.91
N GLU A 168 6.02 8.22 -26.30
CA GLU A 168 6.72 7.93 -27.55
C GLU A 168 7.09 6.45 -27.64
N TYR A 169 7.72 5.89 -26.62
CA TYR A 169 8.08 4.47 -26.56
C TYR A 169 6.89 3.52 -26.70
N LEU A 170 5.71 3.90 -26.19
CA LEU A 170 4.53 3.05 -26.22
C LEU A 170 3.79 3.06 -27.56
N VAL A 171 4.04 4.08 -28.39
CA VAL A 171 3.40 4.23 -29.72
C VAL A 171 4.24 3.60 -30.82
N GLU A 172 5.54 3.44 -30.62
CA GLU A 172 6.45 2.68 -31.51
C GLU A 172 6.22 1.16 -31.41
#